data_bb41f01f9641eeb206ed626a1c1f2591
#
_entry.id   bb41f01f9641eeb206ed626a1c1f2591
#
_cell.length_a   1.000
_cell.length_b   1.000
_cell.length_c   1.000
_cell.angle_alpha   90.00
_cell.angle_beta   90.00
_cell.angle_gamma   90.00
#
_symmetry.space_group_name_H-M   'P 1'
#
loop_
_entity.id
_entity.type
_entity.pdbx_description
1 polymer ?
#
loop_
_entity_poly.entity_id
_entity_poly.type
_entity_poly.pdbx_seq_one_letter_code
_entity_poly.pdbx_strand_id
1 'polypeptide(L)'
;PRNQILHRRPLPPVGGAGLFGMAEGAVYLPPAALYPAARLAFSSAQHRIGATVVVMRHFDAEEALRIIEAQKVTTSQWVPTHFKRLLSLPEAVRKRYDVSSLRVAVHAAAPCPIAVKQAMIEWWGDAIQEYYAGTEGGGTLIRAQEWLTHKGSVGRHWSGGRVFILDEDGKPIDEPNREGAVYFEAPPDPKAR
;
A
#
# COMPACT_ATOMS: atom_id res chain seq x y z
N PRO A 1 -6.13 0.70 -33.39
CA PRO A 1 -5.85 -0.67 -33.87
C PRO A 1 -4.47 -1.20 -33.48
N ARG A 2 -3.43 -0.33 -33.28
CA ARG A 2 -2.09 -0.80 -32.88
C ARG A 2 -2.01 -1.36 -31.46
N ASN A 3 -2.90 -0.95 -30.54
CA ASN A 3 -2.90 -1.43 -29.17
C ASN A 3 -3.40 -2.87 -29.02
N GLN A 4 -4.19 -3.39 -29.96
CA GLN A 4 -4.68 -4.77 -29.89
C GLN A 4 -3.61 -5.83 -30.22
N ILE A 5 -2.51 -5.45 -30.87
CA ILE A 5 -1.43 -6.39 -31.24
C ILE A 5 -0.53 -6.71 -30.04
N LEU A 6 -0.45 -5.83 -29.05
CA LEU A 6 0.36 -6.03 -27.83
C LEU A 6 -0.26 -7.04 -26.86
N HIS A 7 -1.56 -7.32 -26.94
CA HIS A 7 -2.27 -8.25 -26.05
C HIS A 7 -2.13 -9.73 -26.42
N ARG A 8 -1.42 -10.09 -27.49
CA ARG A 8 -1.24 -11.49 -27.90
C ARG A 8 -0.14 -12.25 -27.16
N ARG A 9 0.70 -11.55 -26.38
CA ARG A 9 1.68 -12.21 -25.50
C ARG A 9 1.22 -12.08 -24.06
N PRO A 10 1.22 -13.15 -23.26
CA PRO A 10 0.99 -13.06 -21.83
C PRO A 10 1.95 -12.02 -21.26
N LEU A 11 1.42 -11.03 -20.54
CA LEU A 11 2.26 -10.10 -19.82
C LEU A 11 2.94 -10.88 -18.66
N PRO A 12 4.20 -10.56 -18.33
CA PRO A 12 4.85 -11.23 -17.20
C PRO A 12 4.04 -10.99 -15.92
N PRO A 13 4.06 -11.92 -14.95
CA PRO A 13 3.39 -11.75 -13.68
C PRO A 13 3.72 -10.41 -13.04
N VAL A 14 2.74 -9.80 -12.39
CA VAL A 14 2.98 -8.60 -11.58
C VAL A 14 3.65 -9.03 -10.27
N GLY A 15 4.93 -8.71 -10.12
CA GLY A 15 5.67 -9.00 -8.89
C GLY A 15 4.98 -8.37 -7.67
N GLY A 16 4.83 -9.12 -6.59
CA GLY A 16 4.22 -8.62 -5.35
C GLY A 16 2.70 -8.44 -5.39
N ALA A 17 2.00 -8.80 -6.49
CA ALA A 17 0.55 -8.64 -6.60
C ALA A 17 -0.22 -9.22 -5.40
N GLY A 18 0.13 -10.43 -4.97
CA GLY A 18 -0.51 -11.09 -3.83
C GLY A 18 -0.30 -10.38 -2.49
N LEU A 19 0.82 -9.67 -2.31
CA LEU A 19 1.10 -8.92 -1.08
C LEU A 19 0.09 -7.78 -0.87
N PHE A 20 -0.37 -7.18 -1.95
CA PHE A 20 -1.27 -6.02 -1.95
C PHE A 20 -2.71 -6.39 -2.35
N GLY A 21 -3.08 -7.67 -2.28
CA GLY A 21 -4.43 -8.13 -2.59
C GLY A 21 -4.87 -7.90 -4.04
N MET A 22 -3.93 -7.72 -4.96
CA MET A 22 -4.23 -7.56 -6.38
C MET A 22 -4.67 -8.91 -6.97
N ALA A 23 -5.82 -8.94 -7.61
CA ALA A 23 -6.38 -10.15 -8.21
C ALA A 23 -7.28 -9.80 -9.40
N GLU A 24 -7.50 -10.76 -10.29
CA GLU A 24 -8.51 -10.65 -11.34
C GLU A 24 -9.90 -10.40 -10.71
N GLY A 25 -10.66 -9.49 -11.30
CA GLY A 25 -11.96 -9.08 -10.79
C GLY A 25 -11.93 -8.22 -9.51
N ALA A 26 -10.76 -7.87 -8.97
CA ALA A 26 -10.65 -6.92 -7.88
C ALA A 26 -11.16 -5.53 -8.31
N VAL A 27 -11.64 -4.75 -7.35
CA VAL A 27 -11.97 -3.35 -7.54
C VAL A 27 -11.00 -2.51 -6.72
N TYR A 28 -10.21 -1.69 -7.40
CA TYR A 28 -9.17 -0.87 -6.80
C TYR A 28 -9.52 0.61 -6.80
N LEU A 29 -9.39 1.25 -5.63
CA LEU A 29 -9.59 2.68 -5.45
C LEU A 29 -8.28 3.39 -5.10
N PRO A 30 -7.64 4.13 -6.04
CA PRO A 30 -6.69 5.19 -5.72
C PRO A 30 -7.47 6.47 -5.36
N PRO A 31 -7.56 6.89 -4.07
CA PRO A 31 -8.45 7.97 -3.64
C PRO A 31 -7.92 9.38 -3.94
N ALA A 32 -7.00 9.51 -4.87
CA ALA A 32 -6.42 10.80 -5.29
C ALA A 32 -5.76 10.68 -6.67
N ALA A 33 -5.16 11.77 -7.15
CA ALA A 33 -4.50 11.84 -8.45
C ALA A 33 -3.50 10.71 -8.70
N LEU A 34 -3.43 10.23 -9.93
CA LEU A 34 -2.60 9.08 -10.34
C LEU A 34 -1.12 9.42 -10.58
N TYR A 35 -0.75 10.70 -10.67
CA TYR A 35 0.61 11.11 -11.04
C TYR A 35 1.75 10.72 -10.07
N PRO A 36 1.58 10.49 -8.75
CA PRO A 36 2.63 9.90 -7.94
C PRO A 36 2.96 8.48 -8.41
N ALA A 37 4.26 8.15 -8.50
CA ALA A 37 4.77 6.90 -9.07
C ALA A 37 4.08 5.64 -8.51
N ALA A 38 3.90 5.57 -7.19
CA ALA A 38 3.28 4.41 -6.55
C ALA A 38 1.82 4.20 -7.01
N ARG A 39 1.00 5.25 -7.09
CA ARG A 39 -0.41 5.13 -7.53
C ARG A 39 -0.52 4.72 -8.98
N LEU A 40 0.33 5.29 -9.84
CA LEU A 40 0.38 4.89 -11.25
C LEU A 40 0.80 3.44 -11.40
N ALA A 41 1.84 3.00 -10.69
CA ALA A 41 2.31 1.62 -10.69
C ALA A 41 1.23 0.64 -10.23
N PHE A 42 0.56 0.94 -9.10
CA PHE A 42 -0.54 0.10 -8.59
C PHE A 42 -1.72 0.05 -9.59
N SER A 43 -2.16 1.20 -10.12
CA SER A 43 -3.26 1.23 -11.10
C SER A 43 -2.92 0.44 -12.36
N SER A 44 -1.70 0.59 -12.89
CA SER A 44 -1.23 -0.16 -14.05
C SER A 44 -1.14 -1.66 -13.77
N ALA A 45 -0.67 -2.05 -12.58
CA ALA A 45 -0.62 -3.44 -12.15
C ALA A 45 -2.03 -4.05 -12.06
N GLN A 46 -2.98 -3.35 -11.46
CA GLN A 46 -4.38 -3.77 -11.35
C GLN A 46 -5.00 -3.97 -12.75
N HIS A 47 -4.81 -3.03 -13.68
CA HIS A 47 -5.31 -3.18 -15.06
C HIS A 47 -4.69 -4.38 -15.78
N ARG A 48 -3.39 -4.66 -15.55
CA ARG A 48 -2.71 -5.80 -16.18
C ARG A 48 -3.25 -7.15 -15.77
N ILE A 49 -3.84 -7.26 -14.58
CA ILE A 49 -4.41 -8.49 -14.06
C ILE A 49 -5.95 -8.56 -14.18
N GLY A 50 -6.56 -7.61 -14.91
CA GLY A 50 -8.00 -7.63 -15.16
C GLY A 50 -8.86 -7.05 -14.03
N ALA A 51 -8.28 -6.24 -13.16
CA ALA A 51 -9.02 -5.53 -12.11
C ALA A 51 -9.67 -4.25 -12.64
N THR A 52 -10.73 -3.81 -11.97
CA THR A 52 -11.37 -2.50 -12.19
C THR A 52 -10.64 -1.43 -11.38
N VAL A 53 -10.32 -0.28 -12.00
CA VAL A 53 -9.74 0.88 -11.30
C VAL A 53 -10.77 2.01 -11.26
N VAL A 54 -11.18 2.41 -10.05
CA VAL A 54 -12.13 3.51 -9.82
C VAL A 54 -11.37 4.75 -9.40
N VAL A 55 -11.30 5.76 -10.27
CA VAL A 55 -10.46 6.96 -10.05
C VAL A 55 -11.30 8.10 -9.48
N MET A 56 -10.84 8.67 -8.37
CA MET A 56 -11.37 9.93 -7.84
C MET A 56 -10.62 11.12 -8.49
N ARG A 57 -11.37 12.17 -8.89
CA ARG A 57 -10.76 13.41 -9.45
C ARG A 57 -9.92 14.15 -8.41
N HIS A 58 -10.42 14.19 -7.18
CA HIS A 58 -9.76 14.74 -6.00
C HIS A 58 -10.20 13.94 -4.79
N PHE A 59 -9.43 14.01 -3.70
CA PHE A 59 -9.79 13.32 -2.47
C PHE A 59 -10.91 14.06 -1.73
N ASP A 60 -12.01 13.37 -1.53
CA ASP A 60 -13.06 13.70 -0.56
C ASP A 60 -13.32 12.48 0.33
N ALA A 61 -13.40 12.71 1.65
CA ALA A 61 -13.44 11.61 2.61
C ALA A 61 -14.79 10.86 2.59
N GLU A 62 -15.91 11.57 2.52
CA GLU A 62 -17.24 10.94 2.49
C GLU A 62 -17.47 10.27 1.12
N GLU A 63 -17.09 10.91 0.03
CA GLU A 63 -17.18 10.34 -1.31
C GLU A 63 -16.35 9.06 -1.44
N ALA A 64 -15.16 8.99 -0.80
CA ALA A 64 -14.37 7.77 -0.78
C ALA A 64 -15.12 6.61 -0.12
N LEU A 65 -15.81 6.84 1.01
CA LEU A 65 -16.64 5.83 1.68
C LEU A 65 -17.82 5.40 0.81
N ARG A 66 -18.50 6.37 0.17
CA ARG A 66 -19.58 6.10 -0.75
C ARG A 66 -19.15 5.23 -1.93
N ILE A 67 -17.97 5.51 -2.49
CA ILE A 67 -17.40 4.70 -3.60
C ILE A 67 -17.05 3.29 -3.11
N ILE A 68 -16.45 3.16 -1.91
CA ILE A 68 -16.12 1.84 -1.35
C ILE A 68 -17.36 0.96 -1.28
N GLU A 69 -18.45 1.49 -0.72
CA GLU A 69 -19.71 0.76 -0.61
C GLU A 69 -20.32 0.46 -1.98
N ALA A 70 -20.50 1.50 -2.81
CA ALA A 70 -21.24 1.40 -4.08
C ALA A 70 -20.52 0.50 -5.11
N GLN A 71 -19.20 0.54 -5.15
CA GLN A 71 -18.38 -0.23 -6.11
C GLN A 71 -17.82 -1.53 -5.51
N LYS A 72 -18.12 -1.81 -4.23
CA LYS A 72 -17.57 -2.96 -3.49
C LYS A 72 -16.05 -3.05 -3.64
N VAL A 73 -15.38 -1.93 -3.35
CA VAL A 73 -13.92 -1.81 -3.45
C VAL A 73 -13.24 -2.85 -2.57
N THR A 74 -12.33 -3.62 -3.15
CA THR A 74 -11.61 -4.68 -2.45
C THR A 74 -10.20 -4.28 -2.03
N THR A 75 -9.58 -3.38 -2.81
CA THR A 75 -8.22 -2.90 -2.56
C THR A 75 -8.12 -1.39 -2.73
N SER A 76 -7.29 -0.74 -1.92
CA SER A 76 -7.13 0.73 -1.98
C SER A 76 -5.76 1.17 -1.47
N GLN A 77 -5.27 2.33 -1.92
CA GLN A 77 -3.99 2.88 -1.51
C GLN A 77 -4.12 4.30 -0.95
N TRP A 78 -3.63 4.51 0.26
CA TRP A 78 -3.83 5.71 1.06
C TRP A 78 -2.52 6.40 1.44
N VAL A 79 -2.65 7.59 1.98
CA VAL A 79 -1.60 8.30 2.73
C VAL A 79 -2.15 8.71 4.10
N PRO A 80 -1.31 8.93 5.11
CA PRO A 80 -1.79 9.23 6.48
C PRO A 80 -2.71 10.45 6.59
N THR A 81 -2.55 11.45 5.71
CA THR A 81 -3.45 12.60 5.65
C THR A 81 -4.87 12.25 5.22
N HIS A 82 -5.05 11.25 4.36
CA HIS A 82 -6.38 10.73 4.02
C HIS A 82 -7.04 10.09 5.23
N PHE A 83 -6.31 9.28 6.00
CA PHE A 83 -6.81 8.66 7.22
C PHE A 83 -7.25 9.70 8.25
N LYS A 84 -6.44 10.77 8.47
CA LYS A 84 -6.85 11.88 9.33
C LYS A 84 -8.18 12.50 8.88
N ARG A 85 -8.35 12.74 7.59
CA ARG A 85 -9.58 13.33 7.05
C ARG A 85 -10.78 12.38 7.16
N LEU A 86 -10.58 11.08 6.95
CA LEU A 86 -11.63 10.06 7.15
C LEU A 86 -12.06 10.00 8.62
N LEU A 87 -11.11 9.98 9.56
CA LEU A 87 -11.38 9.96 11.00
C LEU A 87 -12.01 11.26 11.51
N SER A 88 -11.81 12.39 10.81
CA SER A 88 -12.42 13.68 11.13
C SER A 88 -13.91 13.77 10.72
N LEU A 89 -14.41 12.82 9.92
CA LEU A 89 -15.84 12.76 9.63
C LEU A 89 -16.61 12.44 10.92
N PRO A 90 -17.83 13.02 11.09
CA PRO A 90 -18.70 12.64 12.20
C PRO A 90 -18.92 11.12 12.23
N GLU A 91 -19.00 10.55 13.44
CA GLU A 91 -19.17 9.10 13.61
C GLU A 91 -20.42 8.58 12.89
N ALA A 92 -21.52 9.33 12.94
CA ALA A 92 -22.75 9.00 12.23
C ALA A 92 -22.56 8.90 10.71
N VAL A 93 -21.66 9.71 10.13
CA VAL A 93 -21.32 9.64 8.71
C VAL A 93 -20.47 8.41 8.43
N ARG A 94 -19.45 8.16 9.28
CA ARG A 94 -18.57 6.99 9.13
C ARG A 94 -19.32 5.66 9.22
N LYS A 95 -20.33 5.58 10.10
CA LYS A 95 -21.17 4.38 10.29
C LYS A 95 -22.25 4.18 9.22
N ARG A 96 -22.50 5.18 8.37
CA ARG A 96 -23.49 5.10 7.30
C ARG A 96 -23.08 4.15 6.18
N TYR A 97 -21.78 4.04 5.93
CA TYR A 97 -21.24 3.34 4.77
C TYR A 97 -20.66 1.97 5.14
N ASP A 98 -21.02 0.95 4.35
CA ASP A 98 -20.47 -0.39 4.45
C ASP A 98 -19.09 -0.46 3.76
N VAL A 99 -18.03 -0.63 4.55
CA VAL A 99 -16.65 -0.79 4.06
C VAL A 99 -16.16 -2.24 4.14
N SER A 100 -17.03 -3.19 4.43
CA SER A 100 -16.67 -4.62 4.65
C SER A 100 -16.13 -5.33 3.42
N SER A 101 -16.29 -4.74 2.24
CA SER A 101 -15.69 -5.25 1.00
C SER A 101 -14.16 -5.07 0.94
N LEU A 102 -13.59 -4.14 1.73
CA LEU A 102 -12.15 -3.90 1.76
C LEU A 102 -11.41 -5.11 2.32
N ARG A 103 -10.48 -5.63 1.53
CA ARG A 103 -9.54 -6.68 1.91
C ARG A 103 -8.15 -6.13 2.19
N VAL A 104 -7.75 -5.10 1.43
CA VAL A 104 -6.46 -4.41 1.58
C VAL A 104 -6.66 -2.91 1.43
N ALA A 105 -6.33 -2.17 2.46
CA ALA A 105 -6.23 -0.73 2.48
C ALA A 105 -4.79 -0.35 2.88
N VAL A 106 -3.90 -0.32 1.86
CA VAL A 106 -2.49 -0.07 2.10
C VAL A 106 -2.19 1.42 2.19
N HIS A 107 -1.35 1.82 3.15
CA HIS A 107 -0.85 3.19 3.22
C HIS A 107 0.67 3.25 3.21
N ALA A 108 1.21 4.39 2.77
CA ALA A 108 2.63 4.65 2.67
C ALA A 108 2.92 6.14 2.46
N ALA A 109 4.14 6.46 2.04
CA ALA A 109 4.63 7.76 1.59
C ALA A 109 4.87 8.80 2.70
N ALA A 110 4.48 8.55 3.93
CA ALA A 110 4.79 9.37 5.11
C ALA A 110 4.62 8.55 6.39
N PRO A 111 5.29 8.92 7.48
CA PRO A 111 5.03 8.31 8.79
C PRO A 111 3.57 8.49 9.20
N CYS A 112 2.94 7.40 9.63
CA CYS A 112 1.58 7.44 10.12
C CYS A 112 1.58 7.58 11.66
N PRO A 113 0.95 8.64 12.23
CA PRO A 113 0.86 8.75 13.68
C PRO A 113 0.19 7.51 14.29
N ILE A 114 0.74 7.00 15.38
CA ILE A 114 0.27 5.77 16.04
C ILE A 114 -1.23 5.81 16.30
N ALA A 115 -1.73 6.90 16.89
CA ALA A 115 -3.15 7.05 17.20
C ALA A 115 -4.05 7.01 15.93
N VAL A 116 -3.58 7.58 14.83
CA VAL A 116 -4.32 7.56 13.55
C VAL A 116 -4.39 6.14 12.99
N LYS A 117 -3.27 5.43 12.94
CA LYS A 117 -3.24 4.07 12.41
C LYS A 117 -4.02 3.11 13.31
N GLN A 118 -3.92 3.25 14.63
CA GLN A 118 -4.69 2.45 15.57
C GLN A 118 -6.20 2.65 15.36
N ALA A 119 -6.68 3.90 15.26
CA ALA A 119 -8.09 4.19 15.02
C ALA A 119 -8.58 3.65 13.66
N MET A 120 -7.73 3.66 12.63
CA MET A 120 -8.06 3.04 11.35
C MET A 120 -8.14 1.53 11.43
N ILE A 121 -7.25 0.87 12.19
CA ILE A 121 -7.31 -0.58 12.42
C ILE A 121 -8.58 -0.94 13.22
N GLU A 122 -8.95 -0.16 14.23
CA GLU A 122 -10.20 -0.34 14.97
C GLU A 122 -11.43 -0.23 14.07
N TRP A 123 -11.38 0.61 13.04
CA TRP A 123 -12.50 0.82 12.10
C TRP A 123 -12.50 -0.15 10.91
N TRP A 124 -11.34 -0.34 10.23
CA TRP A 124 -11.23 -1.14 8.99
C TRP A 124 -10.56 -2.50 9.20
N GLY A 125 -10.19 -2.83 10.44
CA GLY A 125 -9.63 -4.13 10.81
C GLY A 125 -8.36 -4.49 10.08
N ASP A 126 -8.26 -5.77 9.73
CA ASP A 126 -7.08 -6.38 9.09
C ASP A 126 -6.84 -5.89 7.66
N ALA A 127 -7.77 -5.13 7.08
CA ALA A 127 -7.54 -4.51 5.78
C ALA A 127 -6.38 -3.50 5.80
N ILE A 128 -6.11 -2.87 6.95
CA ILE A 128 -5.04 -1.87 7.09
C ILE A 128 -3.66 -2.54 7.01
N GLN A 129 -2.87 -2.06 6.04
CA GLN A 129 -1.48 -2.46 5.85
C GLN A 129 -0.61 -1.23 5.60
N GLU A 130 0.66 -1.31 5.94
CA GLU A 130 1.65 -0.27 5.65
C GLU A 130 2.84 -0.85 4.92
N TYR A 131 3.34 -0.11 3.92
CA TYR A 131 4.65 -0.39 3.36
C TYR A 131 5.54 0.85 3.42
N TYR A 132 6.83 0.61 3.55
CA TYR A 132 7.89 1.59 3.39
C TYR A 132 8.78 1.14 2.23
N ALA A 133 8.98 1.99 1.23
CA ALA A 133 9.77 1.68 0.04
C ALA A 133 10.30 2.95 -0.64
N GLY A 134 11.44 2.82 -1.31
CA GLY A 134 11.98 3.82 -2.21
C GLY A 134 11.60 3.54 -3.67
N THR A 135 11.83 4.53 -4.52
CA THR A 135 11.64 4.39 -5.99
C THR A 135 12.72 3.49 -6.59
N GLU A 136 13.87 3.43 -5.93
CA GLU A 136 15.05 2.65 -6.31
C GLU A 136 14.84 1.14 -6.15
N GLY A 137 13.80 0.73 -5.42
CA GLY A 137 13.47 -0.66 -5.13
C GLY A 137 13.63 -1.01 -3.66
N GLY A 138 13.34 -2.27 -3.33
CA GLY A 138 13.27 -2.73 -1.96
C GLY A 138 12.04 -2.19 -1.20
N GLY A 139 11.77 -2.77 -0.06
CA GLY A 139 10.72 -2.27 0.82
C GLY A 139 10.33 -3.23 1.91
N THR A 140 9.61 -2.72 2.88
CA THR A 140 9.03 -3.49 3.98
C THR A 140 7.51 -3.46 3.91
N LEU A 141 6.88 -4.41 4.56
CA LEU A 141 5.43 -4.50 4.73
C LEU A 141 5.11 -4.91 6.16
N ILE A 142 4.07 -4.30 6.73
CA ILE A 142 3.49 -4.71 8.01
C ILE A 142 1.98 -4.76 7.90
N ARG A 143 1.37 -5.80 8.47
CA ARG A 143 -0.06 -5.98 8.55
C ARG A 143 -0.61 -5.50 9.91
N ALA A 144 -1.92 -5.28 9.99
CA ALA A 144 -2.56 -4.74 11.16
C ALA A 144 -2.21 -5.49 12.45
N GLN A 145 -2.34 -6.81 12.49
CA GLN A 145 -2.12 -7.61 13.68
C GLN A 145 -0.66 -7.56 14.17
N GLU A 146 0.31 -7.63 13.26
CA GLU A 146 1.72 -7.48 13.60
C GLU A 146 2.01 -6.07 14.09
N TRP A 147 1.41 -5.05 13.45
CA TRP A 147 1.60 -3.66 13.86
C TRP A 147 1.05 -3.37 15.26
N LEU A 148 -0.07 -3.97 15.66
CA LEU A 148 -0.63 -3.78 17.01
C LEU A 148 0.34 -4.21 18.11
N THR A 149 1.19 -5.20 17.85
CA THR A 149 2.24 -5.66 18.78
C THR A 149 3.57 -4.91 18.62
N HIS A 150 3.77 -4.22 17.47
CA HIS A 150 4.99 -3.49 17.15
C HIS A 150 4.66 -2.08 16.64
N LYS A 151 3.96 -1.28 17.48
CA LYS A 151 3.51 0.06 17.11
C LYS A 151 4.67 0.97 16.71
N GLY A 152 4.52 1.64 15.56
CA GLY A 152 5.56 2.49 14.97
C GLY A 152 6.49 1.77 13.99
N SER A 153 6.45 0.44 13.94
CA SER A 153 7.21 -0.33 12.95
C SER A 153 6.64 -0.18 11.53
N VAL A 154 7.51 -0.24 10.54
CA VAL A 154 7.16 -0.34 9.11
C VAL A 154 7.30 -1.79 8.60
N GLY A 155 7.55 -2.74 9.49
CA GLY A 155 7.57 -4.17 9.19
C GLY A 155 8.91 -4.71 8.68
N ARG A 156 8.82 -5.82 7.95
CA ARG A 156 9.96 -6.58 7.45
C ARG A 156 10.05 -6.50 5.93
N HIS A 157 11.22 -6.82 5.41
CA HIS A 157 11.43 -6.89 3.96
C HIS A 157 10.38 -7.80 3.29
N TRP A 158 9.66 -7.29 2.31
CA TRP A 158 8.47 -7.94 1.72
C TRP A 158 8.75 -9.20 0.89
N SER A 159 10.00 -9.42 0.46
CA SER A 159 10.44 -10.62 -0.26
C SER A 159 11.37 -11.53 0.55
N GLY A 160 11.45 -11.33 1.87
CA GLY A 160 12.28 -12.18 2.75
C GLY A 160 13.76 -11.84 2.78
N GLY A 161 14.20 -10.78 2.07
CA GLY A 161 15.57 -10.25 2.18
C GLY A 161 15.81 -9.52 3.50
N ARG A 162 16.98 -8.95 3.66
CA ARG A 162 17.36 -8.19 4.84
C ARG A 162 17.26 -6.69 4.62
N VAL A 163 17.03 -5.96 5.70
CA VAL A 163 17.13 -4.51 5.76
C VAL A 163 18.32 -4.18 6.64
N PHE A 164 19.18 -3.31 6.17
CA PHE A 164 20.34 -2.84 6.92
C PHE A 164 20.18 -1.36 7.23
N ILE A 165 20.62 -0.98 8.42
CA ILE A 165 20.87 0.42 8.75
C ILE A 165 22.38 0.58 8.80
N LEU A 166 22.94 1.45 7.96
CA LEU A 166 24.38 1.64 7.86
C LEU A 166 24.78 3.03 8.36
N ASP A 167 25.92 3.11 9.03
CA ASP A 167 26.55 4.37 9.41
C ASP A 167 27.22 5.08 8.21
N GLU A 168 27.89 6.21 8.46
CA GLU A 168 28.58 7.00 7.44
C GLU A 168 29.76 6.25 6.79
N ASP A 169 30.34 5.27 7.51
CA ASP A 169 31.40 4.40 7.01
C ASP A 169 30.87 3.16 6.28
N GLY A 170 29.54 3.00 6.17
CA GLY A 170 28.89 1.85 5.55
C GLY A 170 28.87 0.59 6.43
N LYS A 171 29.09 0.71 7.74
CA LYS A 171 29.04 -0.40 8.69
C LYS A 171 27.61 -0.57 9.23
N PRO A 172 27.14 -1.82 9.41
CA PRO A 172 25.85 -2.07 10.02
C PRO A 172 25.72 -1.49 11.43
N ILE A 173 24.57 -0.88 11.69
CA ILE A 173 24.15 -0.42 13.03
C ILE A 173 23.12 -1.42 13.55
N ASP A 174 23.49 -2.13 14.63
CA ASP A 174 22.60 -3.10 15.28
C ASP A 174 21.96 -2.54 16.56
N GLU A 175 22.40 -1.36 17.01
CA GLU A 175 21.86 -0.73 18.22
C GLU A 175 20.53 -0.06 17.93
N PRO A 176 19.49 -0.31 18.76
CA PRO A 176 18.20 0.34 18.60
C PRO A 176 18.28 1.86 18.84
N ASN A 177 17.42 2.61 18.17
CA ASN A 177 17.33 4.08 18.25
C ASN A 177 18.57 4.83 17.74
N ARG A 178 19.42 4.21 16.98
CA ARG A 178 20.52 4.87 16.29
C ARG A 178 20.13 5.12 14.83
N GLU A 179 20.32 6.36 14.37
CA GLU A 179 20.03 6.76 13.00
C GLU A 179 21.12 6.31 12.02
N GLY A 180 20.71 5.96 10.81
CA GLY A 180 21.60 5.59 9.71
C GLY A 180 20.88 5.51 8.37
N ALA A 181 21.62 5.23 7.32
CA ALA A 181 21.08 5.04 5.97
C ALA A 181 20.43 3.66 5.83
N VAL A 182 19.22 3.62 5.26
CA VAL A 182 18.47 2.37 5.07
C VAL A 182 18.87 1.71 3.75
N TYR A 183 19.26 0.46 3.82
CA TYR A 183 19.58 -0.36 2.65
C TYR A 183 18.74 -1.63 2.62
N PHE A 184 18.30 -1.99 1.44
CA PHE A 184 17.58 -3.24 1.18
C PHE A 184 18.52 -4.22 0.48
N GLU A 185 18.53 -5.47 0.96
CA GLU A 185 19.24 -6.54 0.26
C GLU A 185 18.63 -6.75 -1.13
N ALA A 186 19.44 -6.62 -2.16
CA ALA A 186 18.99 -6.91 -3.51
C ALA A 186 18.69 -8.41 -3.65
N PRO A 187 17.63 -8.79 -4.38
CA PRO A 187 17.44 -10.20 -4.71
C PRO A 187 18.65 -10.70 -5.47
N PRO A 188 19.05 -11.98 -5.28
CA PRO A 188 20.18 -12.54 -6.01
C PRO A 188 19.94 -12.39 -7.52
N ASP A 189 20.92 -11.84 -8.23
CA ASP A 189 20.85 -11.71 -9.69
C ASP A 189 20.87 -13.12 -10.32
N PRO A 190 19.79 -13.54 -10.98
CA PRO A 190 19.74 -14.85 -11.62
C PRO A 190 20.77 -15.01 -12.75
N LYS A 191 21.43 -13.93 -13.18
CA LYS A 191 22.49 -13.93 -14.20
C LYS A 191 23.91 -13.85 -13.60
N ALA A 192 24.04 -13.63 -12.29
CA ALA A 192 25.32 -13.64 -11.61
C ALA A 192 25.76 -15.10 -11.34
N ARG A 193 26.08 -15.84 -12.40
CA ARG A 193 26.76 -17.14 -12.37
C ARG A 193 28.02 -17.08 -13.18
#